data_ce9318d485c6a800ac77fdcaa46bdbc2
#
_entry.id   ce9318d485c6a800ac77fdcaa46bdbc2
#
_cell.length_a   1.000
_cell.length_b   1.000
_cell.length_c   1.000
_cell.angle_alpha   90.00
_cell.angle_beta   90.00
_cell.angle_gamma   90.00
#
_symmetry.space_group_name_H-M   'P 1'
#
loop_
_entity.id
_entity.type
_entity.pdbx_description
1 polymer ?
#
loop_
_entity_poly.entity_id
_entity_poly.type
_entity_poly.pdbx_seq_one_letter_code
_entity_poly.pdbx_strand_id
1 'polypeptide(L)'
;MKTWQDCVAFHGHECGGLTIGYKASLYAIELLNLEFSADEQVVCIAENDACGVDGIQVMLGCSIGKGNLLFHMRGKQAFSFYNRKTGTSVRLVLKPKPEGMTREESFAYYQSCEPKDMFDVKDATIQLPEKARLFDSYVCDCCGETTGANWIR
;
A
#
# COMPACT_ATOMS: atom_id res chain seq x y z
N MET A 1 13.76 5.67 9.76
CA MET A 1 12.71 5.64 8.71
C MET A 1 13.31 4.99 7.47
N LYS A 2 12.53 4.19 6.75
CA LYS A 2 12.94 3.58 5.48
C LYS A 2 13.17 4.64 4.40
N THR A 3 14.00 4.33 3.43
CA THR A 3 14.45 5.26 2.39
C THR A 3 14.01 4.83 1.01
N TRP A 4 14.21 5.69 0.02
CA TRP A 4 14.04 5.34 -1.39
C TRP A 4 14.89 4.13 -1.79
N GLN A 5 16.15 4.08 -1.34
CA GLN A 5 17.05 2.98 -1.62
C GLN A 5 16.57 1.65 -1.05
N ASP A 6 15.91 1.66 0.12
CA ASP A 6 15.27 0.46 0.67
C ASP A 6 14.14 -0.04 -0.25
N CYS A 7 13.36 0.88 -0.82
CA CYS A 7 12.31 0.53 -1.78
C CYS A 7 12.89 -0.05 -3.06
N VAL A 8 13.95 0.55 -3.60
CA VAL A 8 14.64 0.07 -4.80
C VAL A 8 15.26 -1.31 -4.56
N ALA A 9 15.90 -1.51 -3.42
CA ALA A 9 16.48 -2.80 -3.06
C ALA A 9 15.43 -3.92 -2.95
N PHE A 10 14.26 -3.60 -2.42
CA PHE A 10 13.14 -4.54 -2.32
C PHE A 10 12.50 -4.84 -3.69
N HIS A 11 12.24 -3.80 -4.46
CA HIS A 11 11.57 -3.90 -5.78
C HIS A 11 12.48 -4.40 -6.90
N GLY A 12 13.80 -4.21 -6.75
CA GLY A 12 14.83 -4.67 -7.68
C GLY A 12 15.26 -3.65 -8.74
N HIS A 13 14.55 -2.55 -8.93
CA HIS A 13 14.92 -1.47 -9.85
C HIS A 13 14.20 -0.17 -9.54
N GLU A 14 14.65 0.92 -10.15
CA GLU A 14 13.99 2.23 -10.09
C GLU A 14 12.92 2.36 -11.17
N CYS A 15 11.74 2.85 -10.80
CA CYS A 15 10.68 3.17 -11.76
C CYS A 15 9.69 4.19 -11.22
N GLY A 16 8.92 4.81 -12.12
CA GLY A 16 7.90 5.79 -11.76
C GLY A 16 6.79 5.20 -10.88
N GLY A 17 6.40 3.94 -11.12
CA GLY A 17 5.41 3.25 -10.29
C GLY A 17 5.86 3.09 -8.84
N LEU A 18 7.10 2.66 -8.63
CA LEU A 18 7.69 2.57 -7.29
C LEU A 18 7.74 3.94 -6.60
N THR A 19 8.12 4.99 -7.35
CA THR A 19 8.14 6.37 -6.85
C THR A 19 6.76 6.82 -6.35
N ILE A 20 5.69 6.46 -7.05
CA ILE A 20 4.32 6.78 -6.65
C ILE A 20 4.02 6.21 -5.25
N GLY A 21 4.31 4.94 -5.02
CA GLY A 21 4.08 4.29 -3.72
C GLY A 21 4.96 4.85 -2.60
N TYR A 22 6.22 5.13 -2.90
CA TYR A 22 7.14 5.79 -1.98
C TYR A 22 6.62 7.17 -1.54
N LYS A 23 6.23 8.02 -2.50
CA LYS A 23 5.70 9.36 -2.24
C LYS A 23 4.33 9.33 -1.56
N ALA A 24 3.46 8.39 -1.92
CA ALA A 24 2.18 8.18 -1.23
C ALA A 24 2.40 7.83 0.25
N SER A 25 3.39 6.98 0.54
CA SER A 25 3.75 6.61 1.90
C SER A 25 4.27 7.80 2.71
N LEU A 26 5.15 8.61 2.12
CA LEU A 26 5.65 9.84 2.78
C LEU A 26 4.50 10.78 3.12
N TYR A 27 3.56 10.96 2.20
CA TYR A 27 2.42 11.86 2.42
C TYR A 27 1.44 11.31 3.46
N ALA A 28 1.18 10.01 3.45
CA ALA A 28 0.37 9.36 4.49
C ALA A 28 1.00 9.46 5.88
N ILE A 29 2.34 9.30 5.98
CA ILE A 29 3.09 9.50 7.23
C ILE A 29 2.86 10.91 7.77
N GLU A 30 2.98 11.92 6.92
CA GLU A 30 2.76 13.32 7.29
C GLU A 30 1.32 13.57 7.76
N LEU A 31 0.33 13.15 6.96
CA LEU A 31 -1.09 13.42 7.22
C LEU A 31 -1.65 12.70 8.44
N LEU A 32 -1.21 11.48 8.70
CA LEU A 32 -1.76 10.61 9.74
C LEU A 32 -0.79 10.36 10.90
N ASN A 33 0.37 11.00 10.89
CA ASN A 33 1.46 10.79 11.86
C ASN A 33 1.78 9.28 12.04
N LEU A 34 2.03 8.59 10.92
CA LEU A 34 2.27 7.16 10.91
C LEU A 34 3.70 6.82 11.31
N GLU A 35 3.83 5.70 12.00
CA GLU A 35 5.09 5.01 12.23
C GLU A 35 5.13 3.71 11.41
N PHE A 36 6.29 3.12 11.27
CA PHE A 36 6.41 1.79 10.64
C PHE A 36 5.59 0.77 11.41
N SER A 37 4.73 0.03 10.69
CA SER A 37 3.85 -0.97 11.28
C SER A 37 4.58 -2.29 11.47
N ALA A 38 4.96 -2.58 12.69
CA ALA A 38 5.54 -3.89 13.02
C ALA A 38 4.49 -5.01 12.93
N ASP A 39 3.23 -4.69 13.22
CA ASP A 39 2.09 -5.58 13.12
C ASP A 39 0.98 -4.90 12.27
N GLU A 40 -0.22 -4.73 12.75
CA GLU A 40 -1.38 -4.21 12.02
C GLU A 40 -1.79 -2.78 12.42
N GLN A 41 -0.88 -1.99 13.00
CA GLN A 41 -1.19 -0.63 13.45
C GLN A 41 -1.53 0.30 12.30
N VAL A 42 -0.85 0.13 11.15
CA VAL A 42 -1.13 0.81 9.91
C VAL A 42 -1.71 -0.19 8.92
N VAL A 43 -2.77 0.18 8.23
CA VAL A 43 -3.37 -0.62 7.15
C VAL A 43 -3.37 0.20 5.88
N CYS A 44 -3.01 -0.43 4.76
CA CYS A 44 -3.19 0.13 3.43
C CYS A 44 -4.19 -0.73 2.66
N ILE A 45 -5.18 -0.07 2.05
CA ILE A 45 -6.05 -0.67 1.03
C ILE A 45 -5.67 -0.08 -0.31
N ALA A 46 -5.05 -0.89 -1.17
CA ALA A 46 -4.62 -0.50 -2.51
C ALA A 46 -5.70 -0.79 -3.55
N GLU A 47 -5.90 0.14 -4.47
CA GLU A 47 -6.87 -0.02 -5.57
C GLU A 47 -6.21 -0.52 -6.86
N ASN A 48 -4.94 -0.91 -6.79
CA ASN A 48 -4.13 -1.54 -7.85
C ASN A 48 -3.08 -2.47 -7.24
N ASP A 49 -2.43 -3.26 -8.08
CA ASP A 49 -1.35 -4.20 -7.74
C ASP A 49 -0.03 -3.88 -8.48
N ALA A 50 0.17 -2.60 -8.81
CA ALA A 50 1.36 -2.14 -9.52
C ALA A 50 2.55 -1.89 -8.59
N CYS A 51 3.69 -1.52 -9.17
CA CYS A 51 4.98 -1.32 -8.47
C CYS A 51 4.91 -0.45 -7.20
N GLY A 52 3.97 0.52 -7.16
CA GLY A 52 3.80 1.40 -5.99
C GLY A 52 3.46 0.67 -4.70
N VAL A 53 2.81 -0.48 -4.80
CA VAL A 53 2.48 -1.32 -3.65
C VAL A 53 3.74 -1.78 -2.92
N ASP A 54 4.82 -2.09 -3.65
CA ASP A 54 6.10 -2.48 -3.05
C ASP A 54 6.71 -1.34 -2.23
N GLY A 55 6.61 -0.10 -2.73
CA GLY A 55 7.03 1.08 -1.97
C GLY A 55 6.28 1.22 -0.65
N ILE A 56 4.97 1.01 -0.67
CA ILE A 56 4.12 1.05 0.54
C ILE A 56 4.50 -0.05 1.53
N GLN A 57 4.75 -1.26 1.07
CA GLN A 57 5.19 -2.37 1.91
C GLN A 57 6.46 -2.01 2.69
N VAL A 58 7.45 -1.48 1.97
CA VAL A 58 8.75 -1.12 2.56
C VAL A 58 8.63 0.04 3.53
N MET A 59 7.94 1.12 3.11
CA MET A 59 7.87 2.35 3.88
C MET A 59 7.02 2.23 5.16
N LEU A 60 5.91 1.53 5.09
CA LEU A 60 4.91 1.48 6.15
C LEU A 60 4.84 0.13 6.87
N GLY A 61 5.48 -0.91 6.34
CA GLY A 61 5.38 -2.25 6.89
C GLY A 61 4.00 -2.90 6.66
N CYS A 62 3.26 -2.43 5.66
CA CYS A 62 2.02 -3.08 5.24
C CYS A 62 2.35 -4.29 4.36
N SER A 63 1.85 -5.47 4.70
CA SER A 63 2.13 -6.68 3.93
C SER A 63 0.92 -7.63 3.90
N ILE A 64 0.85 -8.45 2.86
CA ILE A 64 -0.23 -9.44 2.71
C ILE A 64 -0.20 -10.44 3.86
N GLY A 65 0.99 -10.94 4.21
CA GLY A 65 1.15 -11.96 5.25
C GLY A 65 0.76 -11.50 6.65
N LYS A 66 0.90 -10.21 6.98
CA LYS A 66 0.40 -9.64 8.23
C LYS A 66 -1.09 -9.29 8.20
N GLY A 67 -1.69 -9.23 7.02
CA GLY A 67 -3.10 -8.86 6.87
C GLY A 67 -3.37 -7.36 6.92
N ASN A 68 -2.36 -6.51 6.82
CA ASN A 68 -2.48 -5.05 6.82
C ASN A 68 -2.17 -4.40 5.46
N LEU A 69 -2.01 -5.18 4.41
CA LEU A 69 -2.06 -4.77 3.03
C LEU A 69 -3.24 -5.49 2.36
N LEU A 70 -4.26 -4.74 2.02
CA LEU A 70 -5.48 -5.27 1.44
C LEU A 70 -5.68 -4.68 0.05
N PHE A 71 -6.41 -5.39 -0.80
CA PHE A 71 -6.70 -4.96 -2.15
C PHE A 71 -8.19 -4.75 -2.37
N HIS A 72 -8.53 -3.61 -2.95
CA HIS A 72 -9.84 -3.31 -3.49
C HIS A 72 -9.67 -2.93 -4.96
N MET A 73 -9.44 -3.94 -5.80
CA MET A 73 -8.98 -3.79 -7.18
C MET A 73 -9.97 -3.00 -8.04
N ARG A 74 -9.55 -1.81 -8.45
CA ARG A 74 -10.28 -0.92 -9.36
C ARG A 74 -9.41 -0.40 -10.51
N GLY A 75 -8.12 -0.75 -10.53
CA GLY A 75 -7.14 -0.27 -11.50
C GLY A 75 -6.79 1.21 -11.36
N LYS A 76 -7.08 1.81 -10.20
CA LYS A 76 -6.77 3.21 -9.91
C LYS A 76 -5.45 3.34 -9.16
N GLN A 77 -4.68 4.37 -9.48
CA GLN A 77 -3.51 4.76 -8.67
C GLN A 77 -4.02 5.51 -7.42
N ALA A 78 -4.62 4.74 -6.52
CA ALA A 78 -5.24 5.22 -5.31
C ALA A 78 -4.98 4.24 -4.16
N PHE A 79 -4.76 4.82 -2.98
CA PHE A 79 -4.42 4.08 -1.77
C PHE A 79 -5.14 4.71 -0.58
N SER A 80 -5.81 3.89 0.21
CA SER A 80 -6.40 4.32 1.48
C SER A 80 -5.52 3.85 2.63
N PHE A 81 -5.15 4.77 3.50
CA PHE A 81 -4.32 4.51 4.68
C PHE A 81 -5.12 4.72 5.95
N TYR A 82 -4.91 3.85 6.91
CA TYR A 82 -5.62 3.84 8.18
C TYR A 82 -4.63 3.72 9.33
N ASN A 83 -4.78 4.57 10.33
CA ASN A 83 -4.04 4.47 11.59
C ASN A 83 -4.98 3.88 12.65
N ARG A 84 -4.80 2.60 13.00
CA ARG A 84 -5.65 1.93 14.00
C ARG A 84 -5.48 2.48 15.42
N LYS A 85 -4.33 3.12 15.71
CA LYS A 85 -4.10 3.73 17.04
C LYS A 85 -4.94 4.97 17.27
N THR A 86 -5.12 5.78 16.25
CA THR A 86 -5.84 7.06 16.32
C THR A 86 -7.25 7.01 15.73
N GLY A 87 -7.55 6.01 14.93
CA GLY A 87 -8.79 5.91 14.17
C GLY A 87 -8.86 6.85 12.96
N THR A 88 -7.75 7.51 12.61
CA THR A 88 -7.68 8.41 11.45
C THR A 88 -7.41 7.66 10.15
N SER A 89 -7.86 8.21 9.05
CA SER A 89 -7.68 7.62 7.73
C SER A 89 -7.64 8.68 6.63
N VAL A 90 -7.10 8.31 5.48
CA VAL A 90 -7.06 9.16 4.29
C VAL A 90 -7.01 8.29 3.03
N ARG A 91 -7.60 8.75 1.95
CA ARG A 91 -7.43 8.17 0.61
C ARG A 91 -6.65 9.13 -0.26
N LEU A 92 -5.52 8.69 -0.77
CA LEU A 92 -4.68 9.43 -1.71
C LEU A 92 -4.92 8.94 -3.12
N VAL A 93 -5.19 9.86 -4.04
CA VAL A 93 -5.40 9.55 -5.46
C VAL A 93 -4.36 10.31 -6.28
N LEU A 94 -3.59 9.58 -7.09
CA LEU A 94 -2.59 10.20 -7.94
C LEU A 94 -3.25 11.17 -8.93
N LYS A 95 -2.74 12.39 -8.97
CA LYS A 95 -3.16 13.40 -9.96
C LYS A 95 -2.64 13.01 -11.35
N PRO A 96 -3.36 13.36 -12.42
CA PRO A 96 -2.85 13.22 -13.79
C PRO A 96 -1.51 13.96 -13.96
N LYS A 97 -0.56 13.31 -14.60
CA LYS A 97 0.69 13.95 -15.02
C LYS A 97 0.51 14.62 -16.40
N PRO A 98 1.42 15.54 -16.79
CA PRO A 98 1.44 16.08 -18.15
C PRO A 98 1.52 14.96 -19.20
N GLU A 99 0.82 15.15 -20.31
CA GLU A 99 0.82 14.19 -21.43
C GLU A 99 2.13 14.24 -22.22
N GLY A 100 2.40 13.18 -22.98
CA GLY A 100 3.52 13.12 -23.93
C GLY A 100 4.90 12.85 -23.32
N MET A 101 4.97 12.56 -22.03
CA MET A 101 6.23 12.20 -21.37
C MET A 101 6.69 10.80 -21.74
N THR A 102 7.99 10.64 -22.01
CA THR A 102 8.64 9.34 -22.07
C THR A 102 8.62 8.66 -20.69
N ARG A 103 9.03 7.41 -20.65
CA ARG A 103 9.14 6.66 -19.39
C ARG A 103 10.16 7.32 -18.44
N GLU A 104 11.30 7.74 -18.97
CA GLU A 104 12.37 8.41 -18.25
C GLU A 104 11.93 9.79 -17.74
N GLU A 105 11.24 10.56 -18.58
CA GLU A 105 10.69 11.87 -18.21
C GLU A 105 9.63 11.73 -17.12
N SER A 106 8.77 10.73 -17.19
CA SER A 106 7.77 10.42 -16.14
C SER A 106 8.43 10.06 -14.81
N PHE A 107 9.50 9.27 -14.85
CA PHE A 107 10.26 8.93 -13.65
C PHE A 107 10.87 10.19 -13.02
N ALA A 108 11.57 11.00 -13.80
CA ALA A 108 12.17 12.26 -13.34
C ALA A 108 11.11 13.21 -12.76
N TYR A 109 9.96 13.32 -13.43
CA TYR A 109 8.83 14.11 -12.96
C TYR A 109 8.36 13.69 -11.56
N TYR A 110 8.07 12.40 -11.36
CA TYR A 110 7.63 11.92 -10.06
C TYR A 110 8.71 12.01 -8.98
N GLN A 111 9.98 11.84 -9.33
CA GLN A 111 11.08 12.01 -8.39
C GLN A 111 11.18 13.47 -7.90
N SER A 112 10.98 14.44 -8.79
CA SER A 112 11.08 15.87 -8.47
C SER A 112 9.85 16.45 -7.75
N CYS A 113 8.68 15.83 -7.88
CA CYS A 113 7.46 16.32 -7.24
C CYS A 113 7.48 16.18 -5.72
N GLU A 114 6.96 17.18 -5.03
CA GLU A 114 6.63 17.01 -3.61
C GLU A 114 5.40 16.09 -3.47
N PRO A 115 5.35 15.24 -2.43
CA PRO A 115 4.22 14.31 -2.26
C PRO A 115 2.85 14.99 -2.29
N LYS A 116 2.70 16.14 -1.64
CA LYS A 116 1.45 16.93 -1.60
C LYS A 116 0.98 17.41 -2.98
N ASP A 117 1.91 17.57 -3.92
CA ASP A 117 1.58 18.03 -5.27
C ASP A 117 1.20 16.87 -6.19
N MET A 118 1.54 15.63 -5.81
CA MET A 118 1.23 14.42 -6.57
C MET A 118 -0.17 13.87 -6.34
N PHE A 119 -0.74 14.08 -5.16
CA PHE A 119 -1.97 13.39 -4.76
C PHE A 119 -3.09 14.35 -4.40
N ASP A 120 -4.32 13.99 -4.78
CA ASP A 120 -5.54 14.51 -4.19
C ASP A 120 -5.81 13.76 -2.88
N VAL A 121 -6.11 14.51 -1.84
CA VAL A 121 -6.46 13.98 -0.52
C VAL A 121 -7.97 13.87 -0.43
N LYS A 122 -8.47 12.67 -0.18
CA LYS A 122 -9.91 12.37 -0.08
C LYS A 122 -10.20 11.58 1.18
N ASP A 123 -11.46 11.52 1.55
CA ASP A 123 -11.91 10.66 2.64
C ASP A 123 -11.80 9.18 2.22
N ALA A 124 -11.32 8.34 3.14
CA ALA A 124 -11.35 6.91 2.96
C ALA A 124 -12.77 6.40 3.20
N THR A 125 -13.36 5.79 2.17
CA THR A 125 -14.76 5.33 2.20
C THR A 125 -14.90 3.82 2.39
N ILE A 126 -13.82 3.07 2.22
CA ILE A 126 -13.81 1.63 2.42
C ILE A 126 -13.72 1.36 3.92
N GLN A 127 -14.69 0.62 4.44
CA GLN A 127 -14.68 0.26 5.85
C GLN A 127 -13.51 -0.68 6.14
N LEU A 128 -12.69 -0.29 7.12
CA LEU A 128 -11.58 -1.11 7.56
C LEU A 128 -12.08 -2.40 8.20
N PRO A 129 -11.65 -3.58 7.72
CA PRO A 129 -12.01 -4.82 8.37
C PRO A 129 -11.36 -4.92 9.77
N GLU A 130 -11.91 -5.78 10.60
CA GLU A 130 -11.28 -6.14 11.87
C GLU A 130 -9.86 -6.67 11.64
N LYS A 131 -9.04 -6.64 12.69
CA LYS A 131 -7.71 -7.26 12.64
C LYS A 131 -7.78 -8.71 12.18
N ALA A 132 -6.73 -9.15 11.49
CA ALA A 132 -6.62 -10.53 11.05
C ALA A 132 -6.78 -11.49 12.24
N ARG A 133 -7.63 -12.50 12.06
CA ARG A 133 -7.84 -13.54 13.07
C ARG A 133 -6.88 -14.70 12.83
N LEU A 134 -6.46 -15.31 13.90
CA LEU A 134 -5.81 -16.62 13.82
C LEU A 134 -6.88 -17.67 13.50
N PHE A 135 -6.69 -18.42 12.43
CA PHE A 135 -7.57 -19.52 12.04
C PHE A 135 -6.91 -20.85 12.32
N ASP A 136 -7.71 -21.81 12.79
CA ASP A 136 -7.28 -23.20 12.89
C ASP A 136 -7.00 -23.76 11.49
N SER A 137 -6.15 -24.76 11.43
CA SER A 137 -5.86 -25.47 10.19
C SER A 137 -6.50 -26.86 10.24
N TYR A 138 -7.04 -27.27 9.11
CA TYR A 138 -7.65 -28.58 8.93
C TYR A 138 -7.04 -29.30 7.73
N VAL A 139 -7.05 -30.62 7.77
CA VAL A 139 -6.64 -31.43 6.62
C VAL A 139 -7.84 -31.60 5.71
N CYS A 140 -7.68 -31.30 4.43
CA CYS A 140 -8.72 -31.48 3.42
C CYS A 140 -9.01 -32.98 3.23
N ASP A 141 -10.25 -33.40 3.38
CA ASP A 141 -10.66 -34.80 3.18
C ASP A 141 -10.50 -35.29 1.74
N CYS A 142 -10.49 -34.34 0.78
CA CYS A 142 -10.40 -34.68 -0.65
C CYS A 142 -8.96 -34.87 -1.12
N CYS A 143 -8.05 -33.92 -0.81
CA CYS A 143 -6.66 -33.93 -1.30
C CYS A 143 -5.61 -34.21 -0.21
N GLY A 144 -5.99 -34.24 1.06
CA GLY A 144 -5.08 -34.44 2.18
C GLY A 144 -4.18 -33.25 2.52
N GLU A 145 -4.41 -32.08 1.91
CA GLU A 145 -3.62 -30.87 2.15
C GLU A 145 -4.14 -30.06 3.33
N THR A 146 -3.22 -29.42 4.05
CA THR A 146 -3.57 -28.55 5.17
C THR A 146 -4.17 -27.24 4.66
N THR A 147 -5.34 -26.87 5.16
CA THR A 147 -6.10 -25.69 4.75
C THR A 147 -6.55 -24.89 5.97
N GLY A 148 -6.48 -23.56 5.90
CA GLY A 148 -6.99 -22.68 6.94
C GLY A 148 -8.52 -22.73 7.00
N ALA A 149 -9.09 -22.71 8.22
CA ALA A 149 -10.53 -22.80 8.47
C ALA A 149 -11.35 -21.75 7.70
N ASN A 150 -10.79 -20.56 7.46
CA ASN A 150 -11.44 -19.47 6.71
C ASN A 150 -11.64 -19.75 5.20
N TRP A 151 -11.03 -20.80 4.67
CA TRP A 151 -11.13 -21.23 3.27
C TRP A 151 -11.96 -22.51 3.08
N ILE A 152 -12.45 -23.10 4.15
CA ILE A 152 -13.26 -24.30 4.11
C ILE A 152 -14.74 -23.91 3.89
N ARG A 153 -15.41 -24.62 3.00
CA ARG A 153 -16.84 -24.46 2.70
C ARG A 153 -17.65 -25.59 3.38
#